data_ef9bfc0399cb8c2837f3530f321f1ffa
#
_entry.id   ef9bfc0399cb8c2837f3530f321f1ffa
#
_cell.length_a   1.000
_cell.length_b   1.000
_cell.length_c   1.000
_cell.angle_alpha   90.00
_cell.angle_beta   90.00
_cell.angle_gamma   90.00
#
_symmetry.space_group_name_H-M   'P 1'
#
loop_
_entity.id
_entity.type
_entity.pdbx_description
1 polymer ?
#
loop_
_entity_poly.entity_id
_entity_poly.type
_entity_poly.pdbx_seq_one_letter_code
_entity_poly.pdbx_strand_id
1 'polypeptide(L)'
;MSQKIIPNIWCNQNADEAGEFYAGLLPHTRSKVTARYPDVVADWQAEFAGKTLTVDVDVDGFQLSLINAGDEFRPNPSISFMLNFDPVRFDGDRDAARASLDEVWAGLADGGTVRMELGEYPFSPRYGWVEDRFGVNWQLILTNPEGESRPFLIPQLTFTESVDGKAREAAEFYASLFPDGEVGYIAVHPPESTHAQPGTVMFGEFELAGQWFSMMDGGPDHDFAFDCGISLEVRVADQAELDHYWNALTAVPEAEVCGWLADRYGLSWQIIPENMGELMSRPDAYTKMMGMKKLIIADF
;
A
#
# COMPACT_ATOMS: atom_id res chain seq x y z
N MET A 1 4.19 -18.76 -3.38
CA MET A 1 4.22 -18.39 -1.94
C MET A 1 3.08 -17.41 -1.72
N SER A 2 2.45 -17.40 -0.55
CA SER A 2 1.44 -16.38 -0.23
C SER A 2 2.13 -15.02 -0.09
N GLN A 3 1.46 -13.94 -0.49
CA GLN A 3 1.97 -12.57 -0.30
C GLN A 3 2.09 -12.28 1.20
N LYS A 4 3.28 -11.84 1.63
CA LYS A 4 3.60 -11.61 3.05
C LYS A 4 3.10 -10.25 3.54
N ILE A 5 3.21 -9.23 2.70
CA ILE A 5 2.87 -7.84 3.03
C ILE A 5 1.74 -7.38 2.10
N ILE A 6 0.60 -7.01 2.67
CA ILE A 6 -0.58 -6.59 1.91
C ILE A 6 -0.90 -5.14 2.23
N PRO A 7 -0.85 -4.23 1.24
CA PRO A 7 -1.36 -2.88 1.44
C PRO A 7 -2.85 -2.90 1.74
N ASN A 8 -3.24 -2.23 2.82
CA ASN A 8 -4.61 -2.08 3.29
C ASN A 8 -5.05 -0.63 3.10
N ILE A 9 -6.09 -0.43 2.31
CA ILE A 9 -6.61 0.89 1.91
C ILE A 9 -7.86 1.19 2.73
N TRP A 10 -7.83 2.29 3.47
CA TRP A 10 -8.97 2.77 4.26
C TRP A 10 -10.05 3.36 3.34
N CYS A 11 -11.26 2.82 3.41
CA CYS A 11 -12.41 3.22 2.63
C CYS A 11 -13.53 3.73 3.53
N ASN A 12 -14.12 4.88 3.20
CA ASN A 12 -15.29 5.38 3.89
C ASN A 12 -16.57 4.72 3.36
N GLN A 13 -16.79 3.45 3.76
CA GLN A 13 -17.94 2.61 3.40
C GLN A 13 -18.13 2.38 1.88
N ASN A 14 -17.10 2.57 1.08
CA ASN A 14 -17.13 2.44 -0.39
C ASN A 14 -16.16 1.38 -0.95
N ALA A 15 -15.68 0.45 -0.10
CA ALA A 15 -14.74 -0.61 -0.53
C ALA A 15 -15.32 -1.53 -1.60
N ASP A 16 -16.63 -1.84 -1.53
CA ASP A 16 -17.32 -2.66 -2.55
C ASP A 16 -17.27 -1.96 -3.91
N GLU A 17 -17.62 -0.67 -3.97
CA GLU A 17 -17.59 0.15 -5.18
C GLU A 17 -16.16 0.29 -5.74
N ALA A 18 -15.18 0.58 -4.86
CA ALA A 18 -13.78 0.69 -5.25
C ALA A 18 -13.23 -0.64 -5.80
N GLY A 19 -13.55 -1.76 -5.13
CA GLY A 19 -13.14 -3.09 -5.58
C GLY A 19 -13.72 -3.45 -6.96
N GLU A 20 -15.01 -3.19 -7.20
CA GLU A 20 -15.64 -3.39 -8.51
C GLU A 20 -15.03 -2.48 -9.58
N PHE A 21 -14.76 -1.22 -9.24
CA PHE A 21 -14.11 -0.27 -10.13
C PHE A 21 -12.71 -0.75 -10.56
N TYR A 22 -11.85 -1.13 -9.61
CA TYR A 22 -10.51 -1.63 -9.94
C TYR A 22 -10.56 -2.92 -10.74
N ALA A 23 -11.47 -3.85 -10.41
CA ALA A 23 -11.65 -5.09 -11.15
C ALA A 23 -12.14 -4.86 -12.58
N GLY A 24 -12.89 -3.81 -12.83
CA GLY A 24 -13.36 -3.43 -14.17
C GLY A 24 -12.35 -2.64 -15.00
N LEU A 25 -11.37 -1.99 -14.36
CA LEU A 25 -10.45 -1.07 -15.02
C LEU A 25 -9.02 -1.63 -15.18
N LEU A 26 -8.48 -2.24 -14.10
CA LEU A 26 -7.09 -2.68 -14.10
C LEU A 26 -6.93 -4.04 -14.79
N PRO A 27 -5.87 -4.25 -15.60
CA PRO A 27 -5.64 -5.52 -16.27
C PRO A 27 -5.52 -6.69 -15.28
N HIS A 28 -6.10 -7.85 -15.66
CA HIS A 28 -6.02 -9.11 -14.89
C HIS A 28 -6.44 -8.97 -13.41
N THR A 29 -7.39 -8.08 -13.11
CA THR A 29 -7.79 -7.74 -11.75
C THR A 29 -9.11 -8.41 -11.36
N ARG A 30 -9.22 -8.82 -10.11
CA ARG A 30 -10.41 -9.41 -9.50
C ARG A 30 -10.66 -8.80 -8.14
N SER A 31 -11.93 -8.65 -7.76
CA SER A 31 -12.31 -8.23 -6.41
C SER A 31 -13.22 -9.27 -5.75
N LYS A 32 -13.14 -9.35 -4.42
CA LYS A 32 -13.96 -10.27 -3.63
C LYS A 32 -14.15 -9.74 -2.21
N VAL A 33 -15.38 -9.71 -1.73
CA VAL A 33 -15.67 -9.51 -0.29
C VAL A 33 -15.09 -10.68 0.49
N THR A 34 -14.24 -10.40 1.47
CA THR A 34 -13.54 -11.42 2.28
C THR A 34 -13.97 -11.44 3.73
N ALA A 35 -14.45 -10.31 4.28
CA ALA A 35 -15.02 -10.28 5.60
C ALA A 35 -16.22 -9.32 5.70
N ARG A 36 -17.07 -9.56 6.71
CA ARG A 36 -18.17 -8.68 7.10
C ARG A 36 -18.07 -8.36 8.58
N TYR A 37 -18.54 -7.18 8.94
CA TYR A 37 -18.74 -6.84 10.34
C TYR A 37 -19.73 -7.83 10.97
N PRO A 38 -19.55 -8.22 12.25
CA PRO A 38 -20.55 -8.97 12.99
C PRO A 38 -21.91 -8.25 13.01
N ASP A 39 -23.01 -8.99 13.15
CA ASP A 39 -24.34 -8.41 13.34
C ASP A 39 -24.44 -7.64 14.67
N VAL A 40 -23.61 -8.02 15.65
CA VAL A 40 -23.50 -7.34 16.95
C VAL A 40 -22.11 -6.75 17.06
N VAL A 41 -22.04 -5.43 17.10
CA VAL A 41 -20.83 -4.62 17.23
C VAL A 41 -20.96 -3.67 18.42
N ALA A 42 -19.92 -2.96 18.78
CA ALA A 42 -19.97 -1.89 19.75
C ALA A 42 -20.87 -0.74 19.28
N ASP A 43 -21.49 0.02 20.22
CA ASP A 43 -22.43 1.10 19.89
C ASP A 43 -21.89 2.13 18.88
N TRP A 44 -20.59 2.45 18.97
CA TRP A 44 -19.92 3.38 18.07
C TRP A 44 -19.69 2.81 16.66
N GLN A 45 -19.85 1.50 16.47
CA GLN A 45 -19.78 0.80 15.18
C GLN A 45 -21.16 0.38 14.66
N ALA A 46 -22.25 0.79 15.30
CA ALA A 46 -23.61 0.31 14.99
C ALA A 46 -23.97 0.47 13.50
N GLU A 47 -23.47 1.51 12.85
CA GLU A 47 -23.70 1.74 11.42
C GLU A 47 -23.03 0.70 10.49
N PHE A 48 -22.02 -0.03 10.97
CA PHE A 48 -21.29 -1.04 10.19
C PHE A 48 -21.86 -2.46 10.35
N ALA A 49 -22.72 -2.72 11.34
CA ALA A 49 -23.24 -4.06 11.66
C ALA A 49 -23.72 -4.81 10.41
N GLY A 50 -23.20 -6.01 10.15
CA GLY A 50 -23.51 -6.87 9.02
C GLY A 50 -23.02 -6.38 7.65
N LYS A 51 -22.47 -5.17 7.55
CA LYS A 51 -21.92 -4.64 6.29
C LYS A 51 -20.59 -5.28 5.92
N THR A 52 -20.14 -5.05 4.71
CA THR A 52 -18.80 -5.46 4.24
C THR A 52 -17.74 -4.80 5.12
N LEU A 53 -16.80 -5.61 5.64
CA LEU A 53 -15.62 -5.14 6.36
C LEU A 53 -14.44 -5.02 5.41
N THR A 54 -14.11 -6.09 4.67
CA THR A 54 -12.97 -6.09 3.76
C THR A 54 -13.33 -6.63 2.37
N VAL A 55 -12.72 -6.02 1.37
CA VAL A 55 -12.73 -6.47 -0.02
C VAL A 55 -11.28 -6.67 -0.46
N ASP A 56 -10.92 -7.89 -0.84
CA ASP A 56 -9.63 -8.15 -1.46
C ASP A 56 -9.68 -7.84 -2.95
N VAL A 57 -8.64 -7.17 -3.44
CA VAL A 57 -8.43 -6.87 -4.86
C VAL A 57 -7.11 -7.50 -5.28
N ASP A 58 -7.19 -8.48 -6.16
CA ASP A 58 -6.02 -9.15 -6.76
C ASP A 58 -5.72 -8.46 -8.09
N VAL A 59 -4.63 -7.69 -8.13
CA VAL A 59 -4.15 -6.99 -9.33
C VAL A 59 -3.00 -7.79 -9.92
N ASP A 60 -3.29 -8.61 -10.94
CA ASP A 60 -2.28 -9.43 -11.63
C ASP A 60 -1.43 -10.30 -10.67
N GLY A 61 -2.07 -10.85 -9.63
CA GLY A 61 -1.42 -11.68 -8.61
C GLY A 61 -0.88 -10.90 -7.40
N PHE A 62 -0.97 -9.56 -7.39
CA PHE A 62 -0.65 -8.74 -6.23
C PHE A 62 -1.94 -8.36 -5.48
N GLN A 63 -2.03 -8.75 -4.21
CA GLN A 63 -3.20 -8.50 -3.39
C GLN A 63 -3.14 -7.13 -2.72
N LEU A 64 -4.23 -6.37 -2.84
CA LEU A 64 -4.59 -5.24 -2.01
C LEU A 64 -5.79 -5.62 -1.15
N SER A 65 -5.94 -5.02 0.02
CA SER A 65 -7.15 -5.13 0.84
C SER A 65 -7.79 -3.75 1.00
N LEU A 66 -9.08 -3.66 0.76
CA LEU A 66 -9.87 -2.45 1.00
C LEU A 66 -10.67 -2.66 2.28
N ILE A 67 -10.47 -1.82 3.29
CA ILE A 67 -11.17 -1.94 4.58
C ILE A 67 -12.23 -0.84 4.70
N ASN A 68 -13.49 -1.23 4.83
CA ASN A 68 -14.57 -0.30 5.12
C ASN A 68 -14.51 0.15 6.58
N ALA A 69 -14.37 1.46 6.77
CA ALA A 69 -14.36 2.08 8.08
C ALA A 69 -15.05 3.45 8.01
N GLY A 70 -14.81 4.33 8.95
CA GLY A 70 -15.35 5.70 8.97
C GLY A 70 -14.57 6.67 8.09
N ASP A 71 -14.77 7.95 8.33
CA ASP A 71 -14.15 9.06 7.60
C ASP A 71 -12.93 9.66 8.30
N GLU A 72 -12.40 8.95 9.32
CA GLU A 72 -11.28 9.43 10.13
C GLU A 72 -9.98 9.50 9.35
N PHE A 73 -9.79 8.58 8.39
CA PHE A 73 -8.61 8.54 7.52
C PHE A 73 -9.00 8.46 6.05
N ARG A 74 -8.09 8.89 5.20
CA ARG A 74 -8.22 8.80 3.74
C ARG A 74 -6.87 8.46 3.14
N PRO A 75 -6.82 7.66 2.06
CA PRO A 75 -5.61 7.50 1.28
C PRO A 75 -5.01 8.86 0.91
N ASN A 76 -3.69 8.95 0.94
CA ASN A 76 -2.95 10.15 0.58
C ASN A 76 -1.67 9.77 -0.20
N PRO A 77 -0.94 10.72 -0.81
CA PRO A 77 0.21 10.40 -1.66
C PRO A 77 1.43 9.79 -0.96
N SER A 78 1.44 9.69 0.38
CA SER A 78 2.57 9.06 1.11
C SER A 78 2.74 7.59 0.73
N ILE A 79 1.63 6.91 0.40
CA ILE A 79 1.65 5.60 -0.23
C ILE A 79 0.88 5.69 -1.55
N SER A 80 1.55 5.35 -2.64
CA SER A 80 0.97 5.26 -3.97
C SER A 80 1.29 3.89 -4.59
N PHE A 81 0.62 3.56 -5.69
CA PHE A 81 0.83 2.32 -6.41
C PHE A 81 1.36 2.61 -7.81
N MET A 82 2.56 2.11 -8.10
CA MET A 82 3.14 2.21 -9.43
C MET A 82 2.66 1.03 -10.30
N LEU A 83 2.08 1.34 -11.45
CA LEU A 83 1.64 0.37 -12.46
C LEU A 83 2.64 0.37 -13.63
N ASN A 84 3.33 -0.76 -13.81
CA ASN A 84 4.38 -0.94 -14.81
C ASN A 84 3.79 -1.54 -16.10
N PHE A 85 3.59 -0.72 -17.11
CA PHE A 85 3.17 -1.14 -18.44
C PHE A 85 4.41 -1.53 -19.26
N ASP A 86 4.88 -2.77 -19.03
CA ASP A 86 6.04 -3.31 -19.72
C ASP A 86 5.60 -3.92 -21.06
N PRO A 87 6.19 -3.51 -22.20
CA PRO A 87 5.90 -4.11 -23.51
C PRO A 87 6.06 -5.64 -23.54
N VAL A 88 6.93 -6.22 -22.72
CA VAL A 88 7.10 -7.67 -22.60
C VAL A 88 5.79 -8.38 -22.21
N ARG A 89 4.93 -7.73 -21.46
CA ARG A 89 3.60 -8.23 -21.07
C ARG A 89 2.57 -8.18 -22.22
N PHE A 90 2.92 -7.51 -23.31
CA PHE A 90 2.13 -7.31 -24.52
C PHE A 90 2.84 -7.93 -25.75
N ASP A 91 3.50 -9.08 -25.56
CA ASP A 91 4.25 -9.79 -26.61
C ASP A 91 5.32 -8.90 -27.33
N GLY A 92 5.86 -7.92 -26.62
CA GLY A 92 6.82 -6.94 -27.14
C GLY A 92 6.18 -5.72 -27.85
N ASP A 93 4.85 -5.66 -27.92
CA ASP A 93 4.12 -4.57 -28.55
C ASP A 93 4.05 -3.35 -27.63
N ARG A 94 4.90 -2.35 -27.90
CA ARG A 94 4.98 -1.11 -27.14
C ARG A 94 3.74 -0.21 -27.34
N ASP A 95 3.13 -0.26 -28.50
CA ASP A 95 1.94 0.56 -28.79
C ASP A 95 0.73 -0.03 -28.04
N ALA A 96 0.61 -1.35 -27.97
CA ALA A 96 -0.40 -2.01 -27.14
C ALA A 96 -0.21 -1.71 -25.64
N ALA A 97 1.03 -1.77 -25.13
CA ALA A 97 1.34 -1.41 -23.75
C ALA A 97 0.95 0.05 -23.44
N ARG A 98 1.30 0.97 -24.36
CA ARG A 98 0.94 2.39 -24.25
C ARG A 98 -0.57 2.61 -24.28
N ALA A 99 -1.27 1.95 -25.19
CA ALA A 99 -2.74 2.06 -25.32
C ALA A 99 -3.44 1.59 -24.03
N SER A 100 -2.99 0.47 -23.46
CA SER A 100 -3.50 -0.03 -22.17
C SER A 100 -3.22 0.95 -21.03
N LEU A 101 -2.03 1.56 -20.97
CA LEU A 101 -1.71 2.61 -20.00
C LEU A 101 -2.66 3.80 -20.14
N ASP A 102 -2.87 4.29 -21.37
CA ASP A 102 -3.73 5.44 -21.65
C ASP A 102 -5.21 5.16 -21.27
N GLU A 103 -5.70 3.94 -21.47
CA GLU A 103 -7.04 3.50 -21.07
C GLU A 103 -7.19 3.48 -19.54
N VAL A 104 -6.24 2.86 -18.83
CA VAL A 104 -6.24 2.82 -17.36
C VAL A 104 -6.14 4.23 -16.79
N TRP A 105 -5.26 5.08 -17.35
CA TRP A 105 -5.15 6.48 -16.95
C TRP A 105 -6.48 7.21 -17.07
N ALA A 106 -7.16 7.09 -18.20
CA ALA A 106 -8.43 7.77 -18.44
C ALA A 106 -9.49 7.36 -17.41
N GLY A 107 -9.54 6.08 -17.04
CA GLY A 107 -10.46 5.59 -16.03
C GLY A 107 -10.13 6.07 -14.61
N LEU A 108 -8.85 6.09 -14.23
CA LEU A 108 -8.41 6.57 -12.91
C LEU A 108 -8.58 8.10 -12.77
N ALA A 109 -8.38 8.85 -13.84
CA ALA A 109 -8.53 10.30 -13.85
C ALA A 109 -9.99 10.77 -13.84
N ASP A 110 -10.93 9.89 -14.20
CA ASP A 110 -12.36 10.21 -14.20
C ASP A 110 -12.88 10.38 -12.75
N GLY A 111 -13.20 11.63 -12.39
CA GLY A 111 -13.57 12.02 -11.04
C GLY A 111 -12.39 12.09 -10.04
N GLY A 112 -11.16 11.94 -10.55
CA GLY A 112 -9.92 12.01 -9.79
C GLY A 112 -9.24 13.39 -9.84
N THR A 113 -8.03 13.46 -9.29
CA THR A 113 -7.17 14.65 -9.30
C THR A 113 -5.83 14.32 -9.92
N VAL A 114 -5.47 14.98 -11.02
CA VAL A 114 -4.16 14.80 -11.66
C VAL A 114 -3.08 15.48 -10.83
N ARG A 115 -2.08 14.68 -10.40
CA ARG A 115 -0.91 15.12 -9.65
C ARG A 115 0.27 15.48 -10.58
N MET A 116 0.52 14.60 -11.57
CA MET A 116 1.44 14.86 -12.67
C MET A 116 0.76 14.44 -13.97
N GLU A 117 0.74 15.36 -14.95
CA GLU A 117 0.08 15.12 -16.24
C GLU A 117 0.64 13.89 -16.96
N LEU A 118 -0.23 13.14 -17.64
CA LEU A 118 0.21 12.03 -18.46
C LEU A 118 1.00 12.52 -19.67
N GLY A 119 2.30 12.29 -19.69
CA GLY A 119 3.20 12.85 -20.70
C GLY A 119 4.52 12.09 -20.82
N GLU A 120 5.43 12.69 -21.61
CA GLU A 120 6.81 12.24 -21.71
C GLU A 120 7.67 12.94 -20.64
N TYR A 121 8.48 12.15 -19.96
CA TYR A 121 9.41 12.61 -18.93
C TYR A 121 10.83 12.07 -19.21
N PRO A 122 11.88 12.66 -18.64
CA PRO A 122 13.25 12.21 -18.90
C PRO A 122 13.52 10.73 -18.57
N PHE A 123 12.72 10.15 -17.66
CA PHE A 123 12.84 8.77 -17.20
C PHE A 123 11.84 7.80 -17.83
N SER A 124 10.82 8.30 -18.54
CA SER A 124 9.84 7.45 -19.22
C SER A 124 9.18 8.17 -20.40
N PRO A 125 8.96 7.50 -21.53
CA PRO A 125 8.24 8.06 -22.68
C PRO A 125 6.73 8.23 -22.43
N ARG A 126 6.20 7.65 -21.33
CA ARG A 126 4.81 7.83 -20.92
C ARG A 126 4.71 7.58 -19.42
N TYR A 127 4.45 8.62 -18.66
CA TYR A 127 4.27 8.58 -17.21
C TYR A 127 3.21 9.58 -16.79
N GLY A 128 2.50 9.28 -15.72
CA GLY A 128 1.58 10.20 -15.06
C GLY A 128 1.30 9.75 -13.63
N TRP A 129 0.88 10.70 -12.79
CA TRP A 129 0.47 10.46 -11.40
C TRP A 129 -0.91 11.03 -11.18
N VAL A 130 -1.83 10.22 -10.69
CA VAL A 130 -3.22 10.59 -10.45
C VAL A 130 -3.71 10.06 -9.10
N GLU A 131 -4.48 10.86 -8.41
CA GLU A 131 -5.34 10.42 -7.31
C GLU A 131 -6.71 10.09 -7.90
N ASP A 132 -7.19 8.88 -7.71
CA ASP A 132 -8.51 8.48 -8.19
C ASP A 132 -9.65 9.04 -7.31
N ARG A 133 -10.88 8.79 -7.72
CA ARG A 133 -12.08 9.26 -7.01
C ARG A 133 -12.25 8.70 -5.59
N PHE A 134 -11.51 7.64 -5.24
CA PHE A 134 -11.48 7.06 -3.90
C PHE A 134 -10.33 7.62 -3.04
N GLY A 135 -9.47 8.48 -3.60
CA GLY A 135 -8.32 9.08 -2.93
C GLY A 135 -7.04 8.27 -3.05
N VAL A 136 -7.09 7.12 -3.73
CA VAL A 136 -5.91 6.27 -3.93
C VAL A 136 -5.01 6.88 -5.01
N ASN A 137 -3.72 6.90 -4.74
CA ASN A 137 -2.72 7.49 -5.62
C ASN A 137 -2.05 6.44 -6.50
N TRP A 138 -2.09 6.67 -7.82
CA TRP A 138 -1.58 5.76 -8.85
C TRP A 138 -0.54 6.46 -9.71
N GLN A 139 0.58 5.78 -9.95
CA GLN A 139 1.63 6.21 -10.87
C GLN A 139 1.69 5.21 -12.02
N LEU A 140 1.45 5.65 -13.24
CA LEU A 140 1.47 4.80 -14.42
C LEU A 140 2.75 5.08 -15.21
N ILE A 141 3.49 4.02 -15.55
CA ILE A 141 4.74 4.15 -16.27
C ILE A 141 4.85 3.13 -17.41
N LEU A 142 5.18 3.64 -18.60
CA LEU A 142 5.59 2.79 -19.72
C LEU A 142 7.08 2.46 -19.53
N THR A 143 7.38 1.19 -19.23
CA THR A 143 8.74 0.77 -18.92
C THR A 143 9.57 0.49 -20.17
N ASN A 144 10.89 0.34 -19.99
CA ASN A 144 11.79 -0.06 -21.05
C ASN A 144 11.90 -1.60 -21.11
N PRO A 145 11.54 -2.26 -22.23
CA PRO A 145 11.59 -3.71 -22.34
C PRO A 145 13.01 -4.30 -22.29
N GLU A 146 14.05 -3.47 -22.45
CA GLU A 146 15.46 -3.90 -22.32
C GLU A 146 15.95 -3.94 -20.87
N GLY A 147 15.15 -3.42 -19.94
CA GLY A 147 15.41 -3.42 -18.50
C GLY A 147 15.08 -4.78 -17.86
N GLU A 148 15.40 -4.91 -16.59
CA GLU A 148 14.95 -6.02 -15.78
C GLU A 148 13.43 -5.94 -15.58
N SER A 149 12.74 -7.07 -15.78
CA SER A 149 11.29 -7.13 -15.62
C SER A 149 10.88 -6.83 -14.17
N ARG A 150 9.89 -5.97 -14.01
CA ARG A 150 9.28 -5.62 -12.72
C ARG A 150 7.86 -6.18 -12.60
N PRO A 151 7.35 -6.43 -11.38
CA PRO A 151 5.94 -6.71 -11.17
C PRO A 151 5.06 -5.60 -11.76
N PHE A 152 3.83 -5.96 -12.16
CA PHE A 152 2.89 -4.97 -12.69
C PHE A 152 2.55 -3.88 -11.68
N LEU A 153 2.34 -4.26 -10.42
CA LEU A 153 2.06 -3.33 -9.32
C LEU A 153 3.20 -3.34 -8.30
N ILE A 154 3.70 -2.14 -7.96
CA ILE A 154 4.69 -1.92 -6.90
C ILE A 154 4.19 -0.80 -5.99
N PRO A 155 4.02 -1.04 -4.67
CA PRO A 155 3.75 0.03 -3.71
C PRO A 155 4.95 0.98 -3.61
N GLN A 156 4.69 2.30 -3.60
CA GLN A 156 5.70 3.32 -3.40
C GLN A 156 5.48 4.07 -2.11
N LEU A 157 6.53 4.23 -1.33
CA LEU A 157 6.58 5.00 -0.08
C LEU A 157 7.22 6.37 -0.35
N THR A 158 6.51 7.46 -0.03
CA THR A 158 6.97 8.83 -0.20
C THR A 158 7.16 9.46 1.17
N PHE A 159 8.42 9.74 1.51
CA PHE A 159 8.83 10.34 2.78
C PHE A 159 8.79 11.86 2.67
N THR A 160 8.02 12.51 3.53
CA THR A 160 7.76 13.96 3.48
C THR A 160 7.81 14.57 4.87
N GLU A 161 7.70 15.89 4.99
CA GLU A 161 7.69 16.62 6.25
C GLU A 161 8.85 16.25 7.20
N SER A 162 8.54 15.78 8.40
CA SER A 162 9.52 15.45 9.44
C SER A 162 10.38 14.22 9.12
N VAL A 163 9.98 13.41 8.15
CA VAL A 163 10.69 12.20 7.69
C VAL A 163 11.29 12.34 6.30
N ASP A 164 11.26 13.55 5.71
CA ASP A 164 12.01 13.85 4.48
C ASP A 164 13.50 13.56 4.66
N GLY A 165 14.12 12.93 3.67
CA GLY A 165 15.51 12.47 3.73
C GLY A 165 15.71 11.13 4.46
N LYS A 166 14.65 10.44 4.86
CA LYS A 166 14.69 9.17 5.58
C LYS A 166 14.40 7.94 4.74
N ALA A 167 14.09 8.09 3.45
CA ALA A 167 13.69 6.98 2.58
C ALA A 167 14.73 5.85 2.58
N ARG A 168 16.02 6.16 2.40
CA ARG A 168 17.10 5.16 2.44
C ARG A 168 17.23 4.47 3.79
N GLU A 169 17.26 5.24 4.89
CA GLU A 169 17.35 4.70 6.26
C GLU A 169 16.19 3.76 6.56
N ALA A 170 14.98 4.13 6.14
CA ALA A 170 13.78 3.34 6.33
C ALA A 170 13.82 2.03 5.52
N ALA A 171 14.21 2.08 4.23
CA ALA A 171 14.33 0.88 3.41
C ALA A 171 15.39 -0.09 3.95
N GLU A 172 16.56 0.41 4.38
CA GLU A 172 17.60 -0.40 5.02
C GLU A 172 17.09 -1.06 6.32
N PHE A 173 16.32 -0.30 7.11
CA PHE A 173 15.70 -0.81 8.33
C PHE A 173 14.68 -1.91 8.01
N TYR A 174 13.74 -1.67 7.09
CA TYR A 174 12.73 -2.66 6.72
C TYR A 174 13.38 -3.91 6.12
N ALA A 175 14.34 -3.76 5.20
CA ALA A 175 15.08 -4.87 4.61
C ALA A 175 15.78 -5.73 5.68
N SER A 176 16.21 -5.15 6.80
CA SER A 176 16.82 -5.90 7.91
C SER A 176 15.84 -6.76 8.70
N LEU A 177 14.52 -6.49 8.61
CA LEU A 177 13.49 -7.17 9.39
C LEU A 177 12.84 -8.34 8.64
N PHE A 178 12.74 -8.24 7.32
CA PHE A 178 12.04 -9.24 6.52
C PHE A 178 13.02 -10.25 5.90
N PRO A 179 12.58 -11.52 5.71
CA PRO A 179 13.37 -12.49 4.95
C PRO A 179 13.68 -11.96 3.55
N ASP A 180 14.88 -12.24 3.06
CA ASP A 180 15.34 -11.84 1.72
C ASP A 180 15.19 -10.34 1.45
N GLY A 181 15.23 -9.51 2.53
CA GLY A 181 15.16 -8.07 2.41
C GLY A 181 16.45 -7.50 1.79
N GLU A 182 16.30 -6.72 0.73
CA GLU A 182 17.43 -6.12 0.01
C GLU A 182 17.06 -4.70 -0.45
N VAL A 183 18.02 -3.78 -0.36
CA VAL A 183 17.92 -2.45 -0.97
C VAL A 183 18.61 -2.49 -2.33
N GLY A 184 17.83 -2.27 -3.38
CA GLY A 184 18.29 -2.31 -4.76
C GLY A 184 18.80 -0.97 -5.27
N TYR A 185 18.33 -0.58 -6.47
CA TYR A 185 18.74 0.67 -7.11
C TYR A 185 18.28 1.91 -6.33
N ILE A 186 19.17 2.91 -6.22
CA ILE A 186 18.85 4.22 -5.66
C ILE A 186 19.42 5.31 -6.56
N ALA A 187 18.55 6.19 -7.06
CA ALA A 187 18.90 7.47 -7.64
C ALA A 187 18.71 8.58 -6.58
N VAL A 188 19.62 9.53 -6.53
CA VAL A 188 19.56 10.65 -5.59
C VAL A 188 19.38 11.98 -6.31
N HIS A 189 18.80 12.94 -5.61
CA HIS A 189 18.69 14.31 -6.10
C HIS A 189 20.07 14.91 -6.33
N PRO A 190 20.32 15.49 -7.53
CA PRO A 190 21.62 16.09 -7.85
C PRO A 190 21.85 17.39 -7.05
N PRO A 191 23.11 17.88 -6.98
CA PRO A 191 23.46 19.08 -6.23
C PRO A 191 22.70 20.34 -6.63
N GLU A 192 22.25 20.43 -7.87
CA GLU A 192 21.47 21.55 -8.44
C GLU A 192 19.95 21.41 -8.23
N SER A 193 19.47 20.39 -7.55
CA SER A 193 18.03 20.23 -7.27
C SER A 193 17.48 21.42 -6.50
N THR A 194 16.33 21.94 -6.95
CA THR A 194 15.60 23.03 -6.30
C THR A 194 14.31 22.57 -5.60
N HIS A 195 13.93 21.29 -5.78
CA HIS A 195 12.66 20.73 -5.28
C HIS A 195 12.85 19.78 -4.08
N ALA A 196 14.08 19.32 -3.87
CA ALA A 196 14.41 18.44 -2.75
C ALA A 196 15.87 18.68 -2.32
N GLN A 197 16.22 18.22 -1.13
CA GLN A 197 17.60 18.35 -0.65
C GLN A 197 18.55 17.49 -1.49
N PRO A 198 19.71 18.03 -1.94
CA PRO A 198 20.70 17.24 -2.67
C PRO A 198 21.14 16.01 -1.87
N GLY A 199 21.20 14.86 -2.57
CA GLY A 199 21.62 13.58 -1.96
C GLY A 199 20.51 12.78 -1.30
N THR A 200 19.29 13.33 -1.13
CA THR A 200 18.10 12.56 -0.74
C THR A 200 17.63 11.66 -1.88
N VAL A 201 16.82 10.65 -1.59
CA VAL A 201 16.37 9.67 -2.58
C VAL A 201 15.35 10.30 -3.52
N MET A 202 15.73 10.44 -4.80
CA MET A 202 14.81 10.84 -5.86
C MET A 202 13.91 9.67 -6.29
N PHE A 203 14.46 8.47 -6.35
CA PHE A 203 13.76 7.20 -6.58
C PHE A 203 14.65 6.07 -6.10
N GLY A 204 14.07 5.07 -5.46
CA GLY A 204 14.77 3.85 -5.06
C GLY A 204 13.85 2.65 -5.05
N GLU A 205 14.45 1.47 -5.11
CA GLU A 205 13.75 0.18 -5.06
C GLU A 205 14.32 -0.67 -3.93
N PHE A 206 13.46 -1.45 -3.30
CA PHE A 206 13.86 -2.43 -2.28
C PHE A 206 12.89 -3.61 -2.28
N GLU A 207 13.33 -4.73 -1.74
CA GLU A 207 12.53 -5.94 -1.62
C GLU A 207 12.36 -6.34 -0.16
N LEU A 208 11.16 -6.79 0.19
CA LEU A 208 10.79 -7.33 1.50
C LEU A 208 10.04 -8.65 1.29
N ALA A 209 10.54 -9.76 1.82
CA ALA A 209 9.92 -11.09 1.67
C ALA A 209 9.57 -11.45 0.21
N GLY A 210 10.45 -11.11 -0.73
CA GLY A 210 10.27 -11.34 -2.16
C GLY A 210 9.23 -10.44 -2.83
N GLN A 211 8.83 -9.34 -2.19
CA GLN A 211 7.93 -8.33 -2.75
C GLN A 211 8.67 -7.02 -3.01
N TRP A 212 8.47 -6.48 -4.20
CA TRP A 212 9.04 -5.20 -4.62
C TRP A 212 8.29 -4.02 -3.99
N PHE A 213 9.07 -3.04 -3.55
CA PHE A 213 8.64 -1.72 -3.11
C PHE A 213 9.50 -0.66 -3.78
N SER A 214 8.96 0.52 -3.96
CA SER A 214 9.73 1.71 -4.32
C SER A 214 9.65 2.77 -3.23
N MET A 215 10.60 3.71 -3.23
CA MET A 215 10.69 4.78 -2.25
C MET A 215 11.19 6.07 -2.87
N MET A 216 10.78 7.19 -2.27
CA MET A 216 11.34 8.50 -2.58
C MET A 216 11.27 9.43 -1.36
N ASP A 217 12.16 10.41 -1.30
CA ASP A 217 12.02 11.58 -0.47
C ASP A 217 11.30 12.66 -1.27
N GLY A 218 10.12 13.08 -0.80
CA GLY A 218 9.26 14.01 -1.53
C GLY A 218 9.58 15.48 -1.25
N GLY A 219 10.38 15.77 -0.25
CA GLY A 219 10.66 17.12 0.23
C GLY A 219 9.78 17.53 1.43
N PRO A 220 10.16 18.61 2.11
CA PRO A 220 9.48 19.03 3.34
C PRO A 220 8.20 19.83 3.13
N ASP A 221 7.94 20.29 1.90
CA ASP A 221 6.86 21.26 1.59
C ASP A 221 5.54 20.59 1.19
N HIS A 222 5.34 19.31 1.51
CA HIS A 222 4.10 18.59 1.27
C HIS A 222 3.18 18.67 2.49
N ASP A 223 1.87 18.57 2.24
CA ASP A 223 0.79 18.59 3.24
C ASP A 223 0.25 17.18 3.56
N PHE A 224 1.04 16.14 3.29
CA PHE A 224 0.71 14.75 3.59
C PHE A 224 1.89 14.01 4.21
N ALA A 225 1.58 13.07 5.08
CA ALA A 225 2.52 12.16 5.71
C ALA A 225 1.91 10.75 5.81
N PHE A 226 2.68 9.77 6.24
CA PHE A 226 2.14 8.45 6.54
C PHE A 226 1.07 8.54 7.64
N ASP A 227 -0.03 7.84 7.41
CA ASP A 227 -1.14 7.67 8.36
C ASP A 227 -1.85 6.33 8.15
N CYS A 228 -3.04 6.15 8.73
CA CYS A 228 -3.84 4.94 8.56
C CYS A 228 -4.62 4.87 7.24
N GLY A 229 -4.57 5.90 6.38
CA GLY A 229 -5.26 5.92 5.09
C GLY A 229 -4.81 4.81 4.15
N ILE A 230 -3.50 4.44 4.22
CA ILE A 230 -2.98 3.18 3.70
C ILE A 230 -1.98 2.64 4.72
N SER A 231 -2.15 1.37 5.10
CA SER A 231 -1.24 0.64 6.00
C SER A 231 -0.70 -0.60 5.32
N LEU A 232 0.35 -1.19 5.88
CA LEU A 232 0.95 -2.44 5.41
C LEU A 232 0.62 -3.57 6.40
N GLU A 233 -0.21 -4.53 5.97
CA GLU A 233 -0.54 -5.72 6.76
C GLU A 233 0.55 -6.77 6.57
N VAL A 234 1.19 -7.20 7.66
CA VAL A 234 2.14 -8.32 7.69
C VAL A 234 1.44 -9.56 8.19
N ARG A 235 1.31 -10.57 7.35
CA ARG A 235 0.73 -11.87 7.71
C ARG A 235 1.78 -12.74 8.38
N VAL A 236 1.47 -13.24 9.58
CA VAL A 236 2.40 -14.00 10.42
C VAL A 236 1.88 -15.41 10.75
N ALA A 237 2.78 -16.38 10.75
CA ALA A 237 2.43 -17.78 10.95
C ALA A 237 2.14 -18.12 12.41
N ASP A 238 2.80 -17.47 13.35
CA ASP A 238 2.69 -17.75 14.79
C ASP A 238 2.98 -16.52 15.68
N GLN A 239 2.86 -16.72 17.00
CA GLN A 239 3.09 -15.66 17.98
C GLN A 239 4.55 -15.17 18.01
N ALA A 240 5.52 -16.03 17.74
CA ALA A 240 6.93 -15.65 17.78
C ALA A 240 7.26 -14.69 16.62
N GLU A 241 6.72 -14.97 15.44
CA GLU A 241 6.83 -14.08 14.27
C GLU A 241 6.05 -12.77 14.49
N LEU A 242 4.84 -12.84 15.08
CA LEU A 242 4.07 -11.67 15.47
C LEU A 242 4.88 -10.77 16.41
N ASP A 243 5.45 -11.35 17.45
CA ASP A 243 6.26 -10.62 18.43
C ASP A 243 7.52 -10.01 17.81
N HIS A 244 8.14 -10.69 16.84
CA HIS A 244 9.30 -10.19 16.10
C HIS A 244 8.97 -8.87 15.38
N TYR A 245 7.95 -8.85 14.50
CA TYR A 245 7.59 -7.64 13.77
C TYR A 245 7.03 -6.56 14.67
N TRP A 246 6.15 -6.92 15.59
CA TRP A 246 5.57 -5.96 16.52
C TRP A 246 6.65 -5.21 17.32
N ASN A 247 7.57 -5.94 17.95
CA ASN A 247 8.59 -5.34 18.80
C ASN A 247 9.61 -4.50 18.02
N ALA A 248 9.85 -4.85 16.75
CA ALA A 248 10.77 -4.10 15.89
C ALA A 248 10.15 -2.82 15.30
N LEU A 249 8.85 -2.86 15.00
CA LEU A 249 8.17 -1.78 14.28
C LEU A 249 7.49 -0.77 15.22
N THR A 250 6.94 -1.21 16.37
CA THR A 250 6.19 -0.28 17.23
C THR A 250 7.05 0.87 17.73
N ALA A 251 6.57 2.11 17.54
CA ALA A 251 7.24 3.32 17.99
C ALA A 251 6.29 4.38 18.57
N VAL A 252 4.97 4.27 18.30
CA VAL A 252 3.94 5.23 18.70
C VAL A 252 2.87 4.52 19.52
N PRO A 253 2.96 4.52 20.86
CA PRO A 253 2.04 3.76 21.74
C PRO A 253 0.55 4.11 21.59
N GLU A 254 0.26 5.34 21.13
CA GLU A 254 -1.09 5.85 20.89
C GLU A 254 -1.72 5.25 19.62
N ALA A 255 -0.91 4.77 18.68
CA ALA A 255 -1.36 4.11 17.46
C ALA A 255 -1.60 2.60 17.62
N GLU A 256 -1.27 2.04 18.82
CA GLU A 256 -1.38 0.61 19.06
C GLU A 256 -2.83 0.19 19.39
N VAL A 257 -3.48 -0.51 18.48
CA VAL A 257 -4.85 -1.03 18.66
C VAL A 257 -5.12 -2.20 17.72
N CYS A 258 -5.67 -3.30 18.21
CA CYS A 258 -6.16 -4.44 17.40
C CYS A 258 -5.16 -4.98 16.36
N GLY A 259 -3.87 -5.02 16.68
CA GLY A 259 -2.83 -5.43 15.75
C GLY A 259 -2.24 -4.31 14.89
N TRP A 260 -2.79 -3.09 14.97
CA TRP A 260 -2.25 -1.89 14.34
C TRP A 260 -1.16 -1.25 15.18
N LEU A 261 -0.18 -0.66 14.52
CA LEU A 261 0.88 0.15 15.10
C LEU A 261 1.39 1.18 14.09
N ALA A 262 2.10 2.20 14.56
CA ALA A 262 2.90 3.08 13.70
C ALA A 262 4.38 2.96 14.06
N ASP A 263 5.23 2.96 13.03
CA ASP A 263 6.68 2.91 13.22
C ASP A 263 7.28 4.31 13.44
N ARG A 264 8.61 4.34 13.58
CA ARG A 264 9.36 5.58 13.83
C ARG A 264 9.30 6.61 12.69
N TYR A 265 8.85 6.19 11.51
CA TYR A 265 8.64 7.06 10.35
C TYR A 265 7.17 7.47 10.19
N GLY A 266 6.29 6.99 11.07
CA GLY A 266 4.85 7.21 11.00
C GLY A 266 4.10 6.26 10.08
N LEU A 267 4.80 5.33 9.39
CA LEU A 267 4.15 4.34 8.55
C LEU A 267 3.30 3.40 9.39
N SER A 268 2.05 3.25 9.00
CA SER A 268 1.07 2.40 9.68
C SER A 268 1.21 0.94 9.23
N TRP A 269 1.32 0.04 10.20
CA TRP A 269 1.42 -1.40 10.01
C TRP A 269 0.31 -2.14 10.73
N GLN A 270 -0.05 -3.31 10.20
CA GLN A 270 -0.92 -4.28 10.86
C GLN A 270 -0.17 -5.61 10.96
N ILE A 271 -0.06 -6.18 12.17
CA ILE A 271 0.60 -7.47 12.35
C ILE A 271 -0.48 -8.51 12.65
N ILE A 272 -0.83 -9.31 11.64
CA ILE A 272 -2.06 -10.12 11.61
C ILE A 272 -1.72 -11.60 11.40
N PRO A 273 -2.25 -12.53 12.23
CA PRO A 273 -2.09 -13.96 12.02
C PRO A 273 -2.67 -14.41 10.66
N GLU A 274 -1.96 -15.28 9.92
CA GLU A 274 -2.43 -15.84 8.65
C GLU A 274 -3.78 -16.55 8.78
N ASN A 275 -4.05 -17.18 9.93
CA ASN A 275 -5.30 -17.86 10.24
C ASN A 275 -6.35 -16.96 10.89
N MET A 276 -6.27 -15.64 10.71
CA MET A 276 -7.19 -14.67 11.33
C MET A 276 -8.67 -15.00 11.09
N GLY A 277 -9.03 -15.48 9.90
CA GLY A 277 -10.39 -15.93 9.60
C GLY A 277 -10.88 -17.08 10.49
N GLU A 278 -10.01 -18.04 10.82
CA GLU A 278 -10.31 -19.11 11.77
C GLU A 278 -10.46 -18.56 13.21
N LEU A 279 -9.52 -17.71 13.62
CA LEU A 279 -9.55 -17.08 14.95
C LEU A 279 -10.85 -16.28 15.15
N MET A 280 -11.23 -15.49 14.17
CA MET A 280 -12.45 -14.67 14.20
C MET A 280 -13.76 -15.50 14.20
N SER A 281 -13.71 -16.78 13.85
CA SER A 281 -14.87 -17.68 13.94
C SER A 281 -15.16 -18.19 15.36
N ARG A 282 -14.25 -17.95 16.30
CA ARG A 282 -14.38 -18.39 17.71
C ARG A 282 -15.35 -17.48 18.49
N PRO A 283 -15.98 -18.02 19.54
CA PRO A 283 -16.85 -17.21 20.39
C PRO A 283 -16.14 -15.98 20.98
N ASP A 284 -16.80 -14.84 20.92
CA ASP A 284 -16.31 -13.55 21.46
C ASP A 284 -14.98 -13.04 20.86
N ALA A 285 -14.50 -13.65 19.75
CA ALA A 285 -13.22 -13.30 19.13
C ALA A 285 -13.11 -11.82 18.76
N TYR A 286 -14.18 -11.24 18.18
CA TYR A 286 -14.22 -9.84 17.86
C TYR A 286 -14.05 -8.94 19.10
N THR A 287 -14.79 -9.21 20.15
CA THR A 287 -14.69 -8.46 21.42
C THR A 287 -13.31 -8.57 22.04
N LYS A 288 -12.72 -9.77 22.03
CA LYS A 288 -11.37 -10.00 22.52
C LYS A 288 -10.34 -9.21 21.72
N MET A 289 -10.40 -9.30 20.39
CA MET A 289 -9.52 -8.54 19.49
C MET A 289 -9.60 -7.05 19.76
N MET A 290 -10.81 -6.49 19.88
CA MET A 290 -11.02 -5.06 20.16
C MET A 290 -10.44 -4.60 21.49
N GLY A 291 -10.20 -5.51 22.43
CA GLY A 291 -9.54 -5.23 23.71
C GLY A 291 -8.02 -5.34 23.68
N MET A 292 -7.42 -5.79 22.57
CA MET A 292 -5.98 -5.96 22.44
C MET A 292 -5.32 -4.75 21.78
N LYS A 293 -4.07 -4.49 22.13
CA LYS A 293 -3.12 -3.70 21.33
C LYS A 293 -2.41 -4.66 20.38
N LYS A 294 -1.34 -5.29 20.83
CA LYS A 294 -0.71 -6.43 20.15
C LYS A 294 -1.63 -7.65 20.26
N LEU A 295 -1.85 -8.33 19.15
CA LEU A 295 -2.65 -9.55 19.15
C LEU A 295 -1.93 -10.68 19.90
N ILE A 296 -2.66 -11.40 20.75
CA ILE A 296 -2.22 -12.61 21.43
C ILE A 296 -3.04 -13.77 20.88
N ILE A 297 -2.43 -14.57 20.01
CA ILE A 297 -3.14 -15.63 19.26
C ILE A 297 -3.85 -16.62 20.19
N ALA A 298 -3.25 -16.92 21.35
CA ALA A 298 -3.82 -17.85 22.31
C ALA A 298 -5.07 -17.31 23.04
N ASP A 299 -5.32 -16.01 22.99
CA ASP A 299 -6.42 -15.36 23.71
C ASP A 299 -7.71 -15.27 22.86
N PHE A 300 -7.65 -15.60 21.56
CA PHE A 300 -8.83 -15.73 20.70
C PHE A 300 -9.65 -17.02 21.05
#